data_f9e3e579e518738375be068269187fe1
#
_entry.id   f9e3e579e518738375be068269187fe1
#
_cell.length_a   1.000
_cell.length_b   1.000
_cell.length_c   1.000
_cell.angle_alpha   90.00
_cell.angle_beta   90.00
_cell.angle_gamma   90.00
#
_symmetry.space_group_name_H-M   'P 1'
#
loop_
_entity.id
_entity.type
_entity.pdbx_description
1 polymer ?
#
loop_
_entity_poly.entity_id
_entity_poly.type
_entity_poly.pdbx_seq_one_letter_code
_entity_poly.pdbx_strand_id
1 'polypeptide(L)'
;MSRVIFRLSAGFLVGVLALLAAVLYLSDYYTAEQQRLAAAGDVTGAMEASRKAVRLDPFDIEALQAQSFLWRQQSEEDRAVLALKEAIERDPNNYLPYLTLANLRLGMGDLDAAAEGYRDVLELNPNAVSARSSLARTLTKQGKLQEAKEEYEVLEEEKNITYRDRYDLGRIQVRTGEPQDGVQNIRRARRRAAADLKRPPTPMGGRQRQLLVSMDLATADAFVVQGRYGQARRILARSPSEQAPGLLELLNLDPAAYRDQVINSDIS
;
A
#
# COMPACT_ATOMS: atom_id res chain seq x y z
N MET A 1 49.22 -16.27 -39.49
CA MET A 1 48.48 -16.91 -38.40
C MET A 1 47.62 -15.95 -37.60
N SER A 2 48.00 -14.73 -37.22
CA SER A 2 47.25 -13.78 -36.39
C SER A 2 45.87 -13.34 -36.97
N ARG A 3 45.82 -13.06 -38.27
CA ARG A 3 44.54 -12.62 -38.92
C ARG A 3 43.47 -13.69 -38.99
N VAL A 4 43.85 -14.96 -39.12
CA VAL A 4 42.91 -16.08 -39.12
C VAL A 4 42.36 -16.34 -37.71
N ILE A 5 43.23 -16.34 -36.72
CA ILE A 5 42.87 -16.49 -35.29
C ILE A 5 41.89 -15.35 -34.89
N PHE A 6 42.21 -14.10 -35.27
CA PHE A 6 41.36 -12.93 -35.01
C PHE A 6 39.95 -13.06 -35.65
N ARG A 7 39.90 -13.54 -36.91
CA ARG A 7 38.61 -13.74 -37.62
C ARG A 7 37.78 -14.87 -36.99
N LEU A 8 38.42 -15.96 -36.55
CA LEU A 8 37.75 -17.06 -35.84
C LEU A 8 37.25 -16.63 -34.47
N SER A 9 38.04 -15.88 -33.70
CA SER A 9 37.60 -15.38 -32.39
C SER A 9 36.50 -14.32 -32.50
N ALA A 10 36.56 -13.44 -33.52
CA ALA A 10 35.48 -12.50 -33.77
C ALA A 10 34.17 -13.20 -34.21
N GLY A 11 34.27 -14.22 -35.09
CA GLY A 11 33.10 -15.00 -35.48
C GLY A 11 32.48 -15.78 -34.33
N PHE A 12 33.30 -16.35 -33.45
CA PHE A 12 32.85 -17.02 -32.23
C PHE A 12 32.14 -16.05 -31.28
N LEU A 13 32.70 -14.86 -31.05
CA LEU A 13 32.11 -13.83 -30.21
C LEU A 13 30.73 -13.39 -30.73
N VAL A 14 30.64 -13.13 -32.05
CA VAL A 14 29.36 -12.80 -32.69
C VAL A 14 28.33 -13.93 -32.54
N GLY A 15 28.76 -15.18 -32.68
CA GLY A 15 27.88 -16.34 -32.46
C GLY A 15 27.36 -16.42 -31.03
N VAL A 16 28.23 -16.20 -30.03
CA VAL A 16 27.83 -16.16 -28.63
C VAL A 16 26.86 -15.01 -28.32
N LEU A 17 27.14 -13.81 -28.83
CA LEU A 17 26.24 -12.66 -28.67
C LEU A 17 24.89 -12.89 -29.32
N ALA A 18 24.85 -13.48 -30.51
CA ALA A 18 23.60 -13.84 -31.18
C ALA A 18 22.79 -14.88 -30.40
N LEU A 19 23.47 -15.88 -29.80
CA LEU A 19 22.83 -16.87 -28.95
C LEU A 19 22.26 -16.24 -27.68
N LEU A 20 23.01 -15.38 -27.01
CA LEU A 20 22.54 -14.64 -25.82
C LEU A 20 21.33 -13.76 -26.18
N ALA A 21 21.37 -13.03 -27.29
CA ALA A 21 20.23 -12.22 -27.72
C ALA A 21 19.00 -13.08 -28.02
N ALA A 22 19.16 -14.28 -28.61
CA ALA A 22 18.07 -15.18 -28.86
C ALA A 22 17.48 -15.76 -27.55
N VAL A 23 18.31 -16.05 -26.56
CA VAL A 23 17.87 -16.54 -25.24
C VAL A 23 17.08 -15.46 -24.51
N LEU A 24 17.57 -14.21 -24.48
CA LEU A 24 16.86 -13.09 -23.84
C LEU A 24 15.54 -12.80 -24.58
N TYR A 25 15.55 -12.76 -25.92
CA TYR A 25 14.31 -12.59 -26.69
C TYR A 25 13.27 -13.67 -26.38
N LEU A 26 13.73 -14.91 -26.20
CA LEU A 26 12.84 -16.03 -25.87
C LEU A 26 12.31 -15.93 -24.43
N SER A 27 13.10 -15.41 -23.49
CA SER A 27 12.65 -15.10 -22.14
C SER A 27 11.54 -14.04 -22.16
N ASP A 28 11.76 -12.89 -22.82
CA ASP A 28 10.76 -11.83 -22.98
C ASP A 28 9.46 -12.35 -23.62
N TYR A 29 9.59 -13.23 -24.64
CA TYR A 29 8.44 -13.86 -25.27
C TYR A 29 7.63 -14.67 -24.25
N TYR A 30 8.27 -15.48 -23.40
CA TYR A 30 7.56 -16.28 -22.41
C TYR A 30 7.01 -15.42 -21.27
N THR A 31 7.64 -14.32 -20.90
CA THR A 31 7.09 -13.36 -19.94
C THR A 31 5.83 -12.69 -20.48
N ALA A 32 5.83 -12.26 -21.75
CA ALA A 32 4.64 -11.73 -22.41
C ALA A 32 3.52 -12.79 -22.55
N GLU A 33 3.86 -14.04 -22.90
CA GLU A 33 2.92 -15.16 -23.01
C GLU A 33 2.30 -15.48 -21.64
N GLN A 34 3.08 -15.45 -20.56
CA GLN A 34 2.60 -15.61 -19.20
C GLN A 34 1.56 -14.56 -18.84
N GLN A 35 1.81 -13.28 -19.14
CA GLN A 35 0.86 -12.20 -18.89
C GLN A 35 -0.44 -12.40 -19.68
N ARG A 36 -0.34 -12.81 -20.95
CA ARG A 36 -1.49 -13.08 -21.81
C ARG A 36 -2.35 -14.22 -21.28
N LEU A 37 -1.73 -15.34 -20.87
CA LEU A 37 -2.40 -16.52 -20.32
C LEU A 37 -3.05 -16.19 -18.96
N ALA A 38 -2.36 -15.44 -18.11
CA ALA A 38 -2.90 -14.99 -16.83
C ALA A 38 -4.15 -14.09 -17.03
N ALA A 39 -4.11 -13.19 -18.00
CA ALA A 39 -5.25 -12.34 -18.35
C ALA A 39 -6.44 -13.13 -18.92
N ALA A 40 -6.17 -14.26 -19.59
CA ALA A 40 -7.18 -15.20 -20.10
C ALA A 40 -7.72 -16.14 -19.00
N GLY A 41 -7.16 -16.12 -17.78
CA GLY A 41 -7.53 -17.01 -16.68
C GLY A 41 -6.89 -18.39 -16.74
N ASP A 42 -5.98 -18.63 -17.68
CA ASP A 42 -5.21 -19.89 -17.77
C ASP A 42 -3.99 -19.81 -16.83
N VAL A 43 -4.25 -20.04 -15.54
CA VAL A 43 -3.22 -19.99 -14.50
C VAL A 43 -2.14 -21.06 -14.71
N THR A 44 -2.52 -22.24 -15.19
CA THR A 44 -1.58 -23.35 -15.43
C THR A 44 -0.62 -23.02 -16.57
N GLY A 45 -1.15 -22.58 -17.70
CA GLY A 45 -0.34 -22.17 -18.85
C GLY A 45 0.55 -20.95 -18.51
N ALA A 46 0.02 -19.98 -17.77
CA ALA A 46 0.77 -18.83 -17.28
C ALA A 46 1.96 -19.25 -16.39
N MET A 47 1.75 -20.22 -15.49
CA MET A 47 2.81 -20.74 -14.62
C MET A 47 3.90 -21.49 -15.42
N GLU A 48 3.52 -22.27 -16.43
CA GLU A 48 4.49 -22.93 -17.31
C GLU A 48 5.33 -21.93 -18.11
N ALA A 49 4.68 -20.91 -18.67
CA ALA A 49 5.36 -19.85 -19.42
C ALA A 49 6.35 -19.11 -18.52
N SER A 50 5.93 -18.72 -17.31
CA SER A 50 6.80 -18.06 -16.34
C SER A 50 8.01 -18.91 -15.95
N ARG A 51 7.83 -20.23 -15.72
CA ARG A 51 8.96 -21.14 -15.45
C ARG A 51 9.96 -21.22 -16.62
N LYS A 52 9.47 -21.15 -17.86
CA LYS A 52 10.33 -21.12 -19.04
C LYS A 52 11.11 -19.81 -19.12
N ALA A 53 10.46 -18.67 -18.85
CA ALA A 53 11.11 -17.37 -18.80
C ALA A 53 12.28 -17.37 -17.77
N VAL A 54 12.00 -17.74 -16.52
CA VAL A 54 13.01 -17.81 -15.44
C VAL A 54 14.16 -18.78 -15.73
N ARG A 55 13.92 -19.87 -16.49
CA ARG A 55 14.99 -20.78 -16.92
C ARG A 55 15.90 -20.19 -17.99
N LEU A 56 15.36 -19.37 -18.87
CA LEU A 56 16.08 -18.72 -19.97
C LEU A 56 16.85 -17.51 -19.47
N ASP A 57 16.20 -16.70 -18.65
CA ASP A 57 16.81 -15.57 -17.97
C ASP A 57 16.58 -15.67 -16.45
N PRO A 58 17.56 -16.18 -15.71
CA PRO A 58 17.49 -16.23 -14.25
C PRO A 58 17.41 -14.86 -13.57
N PHE A 59 17.71 -13.76 -14.26
CA PHE A 59 17.63 -12.40 -13.75
C PHE A 59 16.31 -11.70 -14.15
N ASP A 60 15.39 -12.42 -14.77
CA ASP A 60 14.04 -11.92 -15.04
C ASP A 60 13.22 -11.82 -13.75
N ILE A 61 13.38 -10.68 -13.07
CA ILE A 61 12.67 -10.36 -11.83
C ILE A 61 11.15 -10.24 -12.07
N GLU A 62 10.75 -9.78 -13.27
CA GLU A 62 9.34 -9.63 -13.63
C GLU A 62 8.64 -11.00 -13.69
N ALA A 63 9.28 -12.01 -14.26
CA ALA A 63 8.77 -13.36 -14.30
C ALA A 63 8.59 -13.96 -12.88
N LEU A 64 9.52 -13.69 -11.96
CA LEU A 64 9.40 -14.13 -10.55
C LEU A 64 8.28 -13.40 -9.79
N GLN A 65 8.12 -12.11 -10.00
CA GLN A 65 6.99 -11.36 -9.42
C GLN A 65 5.66 -11.88 -9.96
N ALA A 66 5.60 -12.18 -11.24
CA ALA A 66 4.42 -12.77 -11.86
C ALA A 66 4.12 -14.17 -11.31
N GLN A 67 5.13 -15.01 -11.04
CA GLN A 67 4.94 -16.28 -10.33
C GLN A 67 4.32 -16.09 -8.95
N SER A 68 4.80 -15.11 -8.19
CA SER A 68 4.22 -14.78 -6.88
C SER A 68 2.72 -14.45 -7.00
N PHE A 69 2.35 -13.62 -7.98
CA PHE A 69 0.95 -13.30 -8.23
C PHE A 69 0.11 -14.54 -8.58
N LEU A 70 0.62 -15.42 -9.43
CA LEU A 70 -0.06 -16.66 -9.81
C LEU A 70 -0.23 -17.62 -8.63
N TRP A 71 0.79 -17.75 -7.75
CA TRP A 71 0.71 -18.55 -6.54
C TRP A 71 -0.36 -18.02 -5.57
N ARG A 72 -0.45 -16.69 -5.43
CA ARG A 72 -1.52 -16.04 -4.63
C ARG A 72 -2.91 -16.37 -5.16
N GLN A 73 -3.10 -16.39 -6.47
CA GLN A 73 -4.40 -16.77 -7.05
C GLN A 73 -4.80 -18.22 -6.73
N GLN A 74 -3.82 -19.08 -6.45
CA GLN A 74 -4.02 -20.46 -6.05
C GLN A 74 -4.09 -20.62 -4.52
N SER A 75 -4.04 -19.54 -3.74
CA SER A 75 -3.94 -19.55 -2.28
C SER A 75 -2.69 -20.27 -1.74
N GLU A 76 -1.61 -20.27 -2.54
CA GLU A 76 -0.31 -20.84 -2.21
C GLU A 76 0.65 -19.72 -1.74
N GLU A 77 0.31 -19.10 -0.60
CA GLU A 77 0.97 -17.88 -0.12
C GLU A 77 2.46 -18.11 0.19
N ASP A 78 2.82 -19.25 0.75
CA ASP A 78 4.23 -19.58 1.04
C ASP A 78 5.08 -19.62 -0.22
N ARG A 79 4.53 -20.17 -1.32
CA ARG A 79 5.22 -20.22 -2.62
C ARG A 79 5.33 -18.82 -3.22
N ALA A 80 4.32 -17.98 -3.03
CA ALA A 80 4.38 -16.59 -3.46
C ALA A 80 5.50 -15.83 -2.74
N VAL A 81 5.65 -16.05 -1.42
CA VAL A 81 6.74 -15.48 -0.61
C VAL A 81 8.10 -15.97 -1.10
N LEU A 82 8.25 -17.28 -1.39
CA LEU A 82 9.51 -17.86 -1.87
C LEU A 82 9.94 -17.25 -3.22
N ALA A 83 9.00 -17.09 -4.15
CA ALA A 83 9.29 -16.48 -5.45
C ALA A 83 9.77 -15.02 -5.31
N LEU A 84 9.21 -14.25 -4.38
CA LEU A 84 9.65 -12.87 -4.13
C LEU A 84 11.00 -12.81 -3.41
N LYS A 85 11.27 -13.72 -2.49
CA LYS A 85 12.60 -13.82 -1.87
C LYS A 85 13.67 -14.17 -2.89
N GLU A 86 13.38 -15.09 -3.80
CA GLU A 86 14.27 -15.41 -4.91
C GLU A 86 14.53 -14.20 -5.83
N ALA A 87 13.50 -13.39 -6.10
CA ALA A 87 13.64 -12.15 -6.85
C ALA A 87 14.55 -11.14 -6.13
N ILE A 88 14.42 -11.00 -4.81
CA ILE A 88 15.27 -10.15 -3.97
C ILE A 88 16.72 -10.63 -3.96
N GLU A 89 16.95 -11.94 -3.83
CA GLU A 89 18.31 -12.52 -3.85
C GLU A 89 19.04 -12.27 -5.17
N ARG A 90 18.30 -12.24 -6.29
CA ARG A 90 18.86 -12.01 -7.63
C ARG A 90 19.17 -10.56 -7.92
N ASP A 91 18.34 -9.64 -7.44
CA ASP A 91 18.56 -8.20 -7.57
C ASP A 91 18.22 -7.49 -6.25
N PRO A 92 19.14 -7.47 -5.30
CA PRO A 92 18.91 -6.89 -3.98
C PRO A 92 18.80 -5.37 -3.98
N ASN A 93 19.12 -4.69 -5.08
CA ASN A 93 18.99 -3.24 -5.22
C ASN A 93 17.65 -2.82 -5.83
N ASN A 94 16.84 -3.76 -6.29
CA ASN A 94 15.53 -3.47 -6.85
C ASN A 94 14.47 -3.46 -5.74
N TYR A 95 13.93 -2.29 -5.45
CA TYR A 95 12.93 -2.13 -4.39
C TYR A 95 11.56 -2.76 -4.70
N LEU A 96 11.24 -3.08 -5.96
CA LEU A 96 9.91 -3.57 -6.37
C LEU A 96 9.56 -4.94 -5.79
N PRO A 97 10.45 -5.96 -5.79
CA PRO A 97 10.19 -7.23 -5.11
C PRO A 97 9.95 -7.08 -3.60
N TYR A 98 10.70 -6.19 -2.92
CA TYR A 98 10.48 -5.88 -1.50
C TYR A 98 9.09 -5.28 -1.28
N LEU A 99 8.69 -4.31 -2.10
CA LEU A 99 7.37 -3.70 -2.03
C LEU A 99 6.25 -4.73 -2.23
N THR A 100 6.44 -5.64 -3.19
CA THR A 100 5.47 -6.70 -3.46
C THR A 100 5.38 -7.69 -2.30
N LEU A 101 6.51 -8.04 -1.71
CA LEU A 101 6.58 -8.94 -0.54
C LEU A 101 5.93 -8.28 0.70
N ALA A 102 6.22 -7.00 0.96
CA ALA A 102 5.61 -6.26 2.05
C ALA A 102 4.08 -6.18 1.90
N ASN A 103 3.58 -5.91 0.69
CA ASN A 103 2.14 -5.93 0.40
C ASN A 103 1.52 -7.32 0.58
N LEU A 104 2.23 -8.39 0.22
CA LEU A 104 1.80 -9.76 0.44
C LEU A 104 1.70 -10.06 1.94
N ARG A 105 2.72 -9.72 2.73
CA ARG A 105 2.74 -9.88 4.19
C ARG A 105 1.61 -9.11 4.87
N LEU A 106 1.36 -7.87 4.44
CA LEU A 106 0.22 -7.09 4.90
C LEU A 106 -1.11 -7.79 4.62
N GLY A 107 -1.26 -8.38 3.43
CA GLY A 107 -2.45 -9.15 3.04
C GLY A 107 -2.66 -10.41 3.88
N MET A 108 -1.58 -11.05 4.31
CA MET A 108 -1.58 -12.21 5.23
C MET A 108 -1.84 -11.82 6.70
N GLY A 109 -1.84 -10.53 7.02
CA GLY A 109 -1.98 -10.03 8.39
C GLY A 109 -0.67 -10.02 9.20
N ASP A 110 0.45 -10.35 8.58
CA ASP A 110 1.79 -10.29 9.19
C ASP A 110 2.28 -8.83 9.17
N LEU A 111 1.75 -8.06 10.14
CA LEU A 111 2.01 -6.62 10.20
C LEU A 111 3.47 -6.28 10.49
N ASP A 112 4.17 -7.12 11.26
CA ASP A 112 5.57 -6.88 11.62
C ASP A 112 6.47 -7.05 10.39
N ALA A 113 6.36 -8.16 9.67
CA ALA A 113 7.13 -8.39 8.45
C ALA A 113 6.74 -7.41 7.32
N ALA A 114 5.47 -6.96 7.28
CA ALA A 114 5.06 -5.93 6.32
C ALA A 114 5.72 -4.58 6.61
N ALA A 115 5.74 -4.15 7.88
CA ALA A 115 6.38 -2.89 8.27
C ALA A 115 7.88 -2.90 8.01
N GLU A 116 8.57 -4.02 8.31
CA GLU A 116 9.98 -4.21 8.01
C GLU A 116 10.23 -4.10 6.50
N GLY A 117 9.48 -4.86 5.69
CA GLY A 117 9.62 -4.82 4.23
C GLY A 117 9.37 -3.43 3.62
N TYR A 118 8.45 -2.62 4.17
CA TYR A 118 8.28 -1.23 3.71
C TYR A 118 9.46 -0.34 4.10
N ARG A 119 10.12 -0.59 5.25
CA ARG A 119 11.36 0.12 5.61
C ARG A 119 12.49 -0.23 4.65
N ASP A 120 12.66 -1.50 4.30
CA ASP A 120 13.62 -1.94 3.29
C ASP A 120 13.40 -1.23 1.95
N VAL A 121 12.12 -1.12 1.52
CA VAL A 121 11.78 -0.34 0.31
C VAL A 121 12.22 1.12 0.43
N LEU A 122 12.02 1.75 1.59
CA LEU A 122 12.37 3.15 1.80
C LEU A 122 13.87 3.39 1.94
N GLU A 123 14.63 2.39 2.39
CA GLU A 123 16.11 2.41 2.35
C GLU A 123 16.63 2.42 0.90
N LEU A 124 16.05 1.58 0.03
CA LEU A 124 16.43 1.51 -1.39
C LEU A 124 15.88 2.68 -2.22
N ASN A 125 14.68 3.15 -1.89
CA ASN A 125 14.01 4.25 -2.56
C ASN A 125 13.28 5.15 -1.55
N PRO A 126 13.96 6.16 -0.98
CA PRO A 126 13.36 7.07 0.00
C PRO A 126 12.11 7.83 -0.51
N ASN A 127 11.99 7.97 -1.83
CA ASN A 127 10.87 8.66 -2.48
C ASN A 127 9.69 7.74 -2.84
N ALA A 128 9.67 6.50 -2.34
CA ALA A 128 8.59 5.56 -2.59
C ALA A 128 7.34 5.93 -1.77
N VAL A 129 6.57 6.92 -2.24
CA VAL A 129 5.36 7.45 -1.59
C VAL A 129 4.38 6.35 -1.18
N SER A 130 4.17 5.36 -2.04
CA SER A 130 3.26 4.23 -1.77
C SER A 130 3.75 3.35 -0.61
N ALA A 131 5.06 3.12 -0.50
CA ALA A 131 5.65 2.37 0.59
C ALA A 131 5.52 3.13 1.91
N ARG A 132 5.82 4.43 1.94
CA ARG A 132 5.68 5.28 3.12
C ARG A 132 4.24 5.34 3.62
N SER A 133 3.27 5.54 2.72
CA SER A 133 1.84 5.52 3.07
C SER A 133 1.39 4.14 3.59
N SER A 134 1.92 3.04 3.03
CA SER A 134 1.63 1.69 3.49
C SER A 134 2.28 1.38 4.83
N LEU A 135 3.52 1.85 5.07
CA LEU A 135 4.21 1.75 6.37
C LEU A 135 3.39 2.46 7.45
N ALA A 136 3.03 3.72 7.22
CA ALA A 136 2.23 4.51 8.17
C ALA A 136 0.92 3.81 8.55
N ARG A 137 0.20 3.26 7.56
CA ARG A 137 -1.03 2.47 7.80
C ARG A 137 -0.76 1.17 8.55
N THR A 138 0.33 0.49 8.25
CA THR A 138 0.71 -0.75 8.95
C THR A 138 1.04 -0.45 10.41
N LEU A 139 1.81 0.59 10.67
CA LEU A 139 2.12 1.06 12.03
C LEU A 139 0.86 1.49 12.80
N THR A 140 -0.09 2.15 12.12
CA THR A 140 -1.40 2.48 12.70
C THR A 140 -2.13 1.22 13.17
N LYS A 141 -2.18 0.17 12.34
CA LYS A 141 -2.79 -1.12 12.70
C LYS A 141 -2.06 -1.84 13.83
N GLN A 142 -0.75 -1.65 13.98
CA GLN A 142 0.04 -2.15 15.10
C GLN A 142 -0.17 -1.34 16.40
N GLY A 143 -0.91 -0.22 16.36
CA GLY A 143 -1.04 0.69 17.49
C GLY A 143 0.20 1.57 17.74
N LYS A 144 1.20 1.54 16.86
CA LYS A 144 2.43 2.36 16.92
C LYS A 144 2.16 3.76 16.39
N LEU A 145 1.27 4.48 17.11
CA LEU A 145 0.68 5.73 16.61
C LEU A 145 1.70 6.85 16.41
N GLN A 146 2.74 6.91 17.26
CA GLN A 146 3.75 7.95 17.13
C GLN A 146 4.62 7.75 15.89
N GLU A 147 5.09 6.50 15.64
CA GLU A 147 5.83 6.16 14.42
C GLU A 147 4.98 6.39 13.17
N ALA A 148 3.70 5.99 13.21
CA ALA A 148 2.78 6.21 12.10
C ALA A 148 2.58 7.71 11.79
N LYS A 149 2.50 8.55 12.83
CA LYS A 149 2.38 10.00 12.69
C LYS A 149 3.59 10.57 11.95
N GLU A 150 4.80 10.19 12.34
CA GLU A 150 6.05 10.64 11.73
C GLU A 150 6.08 10.34 10.22
N GLU A 151 5.69 9.13 9.82
CA GLU A 151 5.65 8.76 8.39
C GLU A 151 4.60 9.57 7.59
N TYR A 152 3.43 9.85 8.20
CA TYR A 152 2.44 10.72 7.56
C TYR A 152 2.88 12.19 7.49
N GLU A 153 3.61 12.68 8.49
CA GLU A 153 4.15 14.05 8.50
C GLU A 153 5.18 14.24 7.38
N VAL A 154 6.06 13.27 7.14
CA VAL A 154 6.96 13.29 5.97
C VAL A 154 6.17 13.39 4.66
N LEU A 155 5.08 12.60 4.50
CA LEU A 155 4.22 12.71 3.31
C LEU A 155 3.56 14.09 3.18
N GLU A 156 3.24 14.74 4.29
CA GLU A 156 2.67 16.10 4.29
C GLU A 156 3.72 17.15 3.90
N GLU A 157 4.92 17.09 4.46
CA GLU A 157 6.04 17.98 4.15
C GLU A 157 6.43 17.90 2.67
N GLU A 158 6.50 16.70 2.12
CA GLU A 158 6.78 16.44 0.70
C GLU A 158 5.60 16.77 -0.22
N LYS A 159 4.45 17.18 0.30
CA LYS A 159 3.19 17.43 -0.44
C LYS A 159 2.64 16.20 -1.18
N ASN A 160 3.01 15.02 -0.75
CA ASN A 160 2.61 13.73 -1.31
C ASN A 160 1.44 13.08 -0.55
N ILE A 161 0.99 13.69 0.56
CA ILE A 161 -0.07 13.15 1.40
C ILE A 161 -1.42 13.12 0.68
N THR A 162 -2.06 11.95 0.60
CA THR A 162 -3.41 11.82 0.06
C THR A 162 -4.46 12.31 1.08
N TYR A 163 -5.70 12.49 0.65
CA TYR A 163 -6.77 12.85 1.60
C TYR A 163 -7.09 11.73 2.59
N ARG A 164 -6.83 10.46 2.23
CA ARG A 164 -6.98 9.31 3.14
C ARG A 164 -5.89 9.30 4.19
N ASP A 165 -4.64 9.44 3.78
CA ASP A 165 -3.50 9.51 4.69
C ASP A 165 -3.63 10.71 5.63
N ARG A 166 -4.08 11.86 5.14
CA ARG A 166 -4.37 13.06 5.96
C ARG A 166 -5.51 12.83 6.95
N TYR A 167 -6.51 12.05 6.59
CA TYR A 167 -7.58 11.64 7.50
C TYR A 167 -7.03 10.76 8.64
N ASP A 168 -6.20 9.78 8.30
CA ASP A 168 -5.58 8.90 9.28
C ASP A 168 -4.62 9.68 10.19
N LEU A 169 -3.78 10.55 9.63
CA LEU A 169 -2.94 11.48 10.41
C LEU A 169 -3.79 12.29 11.42
N GLY A 170 -4.90 12.87 10.97
CA GLY A 170 -5.77 13.64 11.85
C GLY A 170 -6.37 12.81 12.99
N ARG A 171 -6.75 11.55 12.74
CA ARG A 171 -7.24 10.62 13.79
C ARG A 171 -6.15 10.27 14.80
N ILE A 172 -4.91 10.08 14.32
CA ILE A 172 -3.75 9.83 15.17
C ILE A 172 -3.47 11.04 16.03
N GLN A 173 -3.39 12.24 15.49
CA GLN A 173 -3.12 13.49 16.20
C GLN A 173 -4.14 13.73 17.34
N VAL A 174 -5.42 13.38 17.13
CA VAL A 174 -6.44 13.47 18.20
C VAL A 174 -6.05 12.59 19.39
N ARG A 175 -5.50 11.41 19.16
CA ARG A 175 -5.14 10.43 20.20
C ARG A 175 -3.78 10.68 20.82
N THR A 176 -2.88 11.31 20.09
CA THR A 176 -1.51 11.61 20.55
C THR A 176 -1.38 13.01 21.19
N GLY A 177 -2.52 13.65 21.49
CA GLY A 177 -2.53 14.90 22.25
C GLY A 177 -2.50 16.19 21.42
N GLU A 178 -2.70 16.10 20.10
CA GLU A 178 -2.73 17.23 19.15
C GLU A 178 -4.12 17.40 18.51
N PRO A 179 -5.21 17.51 19.30
CA PRO A 179 -6.57 17.46 18.75
C PRO A 179 -6.94 18.68 17.90
N GLN A 180 -6.22 19.81 18.02
CA GLN A 180 -6.42 21.00 17.17
C GLN A 180 -5.98 20.72 15.74
N ASP A 181 -4.79 20.14 15.56
CA ASP A 181 -4.23 19.78 14.26
C ASP A 181 -5.00 18.62 13.67
N GLY A 182 -5.38 17.65 14.49
CA GLY A 182 -6.26 16.55 14.09
C GLY A 182 -7.56 17.05 13.46
N VAL A 183 -8.28 17.99 14.10
CA VAL A 183 -9.50 18.59 13.48
C VAL A 183 -9.20 19.26 12.15
N GLN A 184 -8.09 19.99 12.05
CA GLN A 184 -7.73 20.68 10.80
C GLN A 184 -7.48 19.66 9.67
N ASN A 185 -6.70 18.60 9.95
CA ASN A 185 -6.37 17.58 8.99
C ASN A 185 -7.60 16.78 8.56
N ILE A 186 -8.47 16.34 9.48
CA ILE A 186 -9.73 15.66 9.13
C ILE A 186 -10.59 16.56 8.23
N ARG A 187 -10.73 17.85 8.54
CA ARG A 187 -11.51 18.79 7.74
C ARG A 187 -10.91 19.06 6.36
N ARG A 188 -9.57 19.13 6.24
CA ARG A 188 -8.90 19.28 4.94
C ARG A 188 -9.12 18.02 4.08
N ALA A 189 -8.98 16.84 4.69
CA ALA A 189 -9.25 15.56 4.05
C ALA A 189 -10.71 15.49 3.54
N ARG A 190 -11.67 15.83 4.40
CA ARG A 190 -13.10 15.84 4.06
C ARG A 190 -13.43 16.78 2.89
N ARG A 191 -12.87 18.00 2.91
CA ARG A 191 -13.08 18.96 1.79
C ARG A 191 -12.57 18.39 0.46
N ARG A 192 -11.40 17.74 0.47
CA ARG A 192 -10.84 17.14 -0.75
C ARG A 192 -11.69 15.95 -1.21
N ALA A 193 -12.04 15.04 -0.32
CA ALA A 193 -12.90 13.90 -0.63
C ALA A 193 -14.29 14.35 -1.18
N ALA A 194 -14.88 15.40 -0.61
CA ALA A 194 -16.13 15.96 -1.09
C ALA A 194 -16.03 16.63 -2.47
N ALA A 195 -14.88 17.23 -2.78
CA ALA A 195 -14.63 17.80 -4.10
C ALA A 195 -14.53 16.71 -5.20
N ASP A 196 -13.95 15.58 -4.86
CA ASP A 196 -13.84 14.45 -5.79
C ASP A 196 -15.20 13.78 -6.07
N LEU A 197 -16.17 13.84 -5.12
CA LEU A 197 -17.54 13.36 -5.34
C LEU A 197 -18.37 14.21 -6.33
N LYS A 198 -17.97 15.47 -6.55
CA LYS A 198 -18.64 16.36 -7.51
C LYS A 198 -18.29 16.04 -8.97
N ARG A 199 -17.31 15.17 -9.21
CA ARG A 199 -17.01 14.64 -10.54
C ARG A 199 -18.03 13.56 -10.92
N PRO A 200 -18.25 13.25 -12.22
CA PRO A 200 -19.30 12.32 -12.65
C PRO A 200 -19.29 11.02 -11.86
N PRO A 201 -20.46 10.42 -11.57
CA PRO A 201 -20.58 9.31 -10.65
C PRO A 201 -19.76 8.11 -11.12
N THR A 202 -18.74 7.76 -10.34
CA THR A 202 -18.03 6.49 -10.47
C THR A 202 -18.77 5.43 -9.61
N PRO A 203 -18.64 4.12 -9.92
CA PRO A 203 -19.18 3.04 -9.08
C PRO A 203 -18.76 3.12 -7.59
N MET A 204 -17.73 3.90 -7.28
CA MET A 204 -17.22 4.12 -5.92
C MET A 204 -17.98 5.19 -5.10
N GLY A 205 -19.00 5.87 -5.67
CA GLY A 205 -19.68 6.97 -4.98
C GLY A 205 -20.33 6.60 -3.63
N GLY A 206 -20.73 5.35 -3.44
CA GLY A 206 -21.25 4.84 -2.16
C GLY A 206 -20.18 4.79 -1.06
N ARG A 207 -19.04 4.16 -1.34
CA ARG A 207 -17.90 4.05 -0.39
C ARG A 207 -17.35 5.41 -0.01
N GLN A 208 -17.30 6.35 -0.96
CA GLN A 208 -16.80 7.69 -0.72
C GLN A 208 -17.74 8.51 0.14
N ARG A 209 -19.08 8.36 -0.01
CA ARG A 209 -20.07 8.97 0.89
C ARG A 209 -19.94 8.42 2.31
N GLN A 210 -19.76 7.11 2.46
CA GLN A 210 -19.53 6.49 3.76
C GLN A 210 -18.25 7.03 4.44
N LEU A 211 -17.17 7.22 3.68
CA LEU A 211 -15.95 7.84 4.18
C LEU A 211 -16.18 9.28 4.65
N LEU A 212 -16.98 10.08 3.96
CA LEU A 212 -17.33 11.43 4.43
C LEU A 212 -18.09 11.41 5.76
N VAL A 213 -19.00 10.45 5.93
CA VAL A 213 -19.72 10.25 7.20
C VAL A 213 -18.74 9.88 8.31
N SER A 214 -17.80 8.96 8.07
CA SER A 214 -16.75 8.62 9.04
C SER A 214 -15.87 9.82 9.39
N MET A 215 -15.55 10.68 8.42
CA MET A 215 -14.80 11.92 8.66
C MET A 215 -15.60 12.94 9.51
N ASP A 216 -16.92 12.99 9.36
CA ASP A 216 -17.78 13.83 10.20
C ASP A 216 -17.80 13.31 11.66
N LEU A 217 -17.93 11.99 11.87
CA LEU A 217 -17.86 11.38 13.20
C LEU A 217 -16.48 11.65 13.84
N ALA A 218 -15.38 11.39 13.14
CA ALA A 218 -14.05 11.65 13.64
C ALA A 218 -13.81 13.15 13.95
N THR A 219 -14.49 14.07 13.26
CA THR A 219 -14.47 15.50 13.60
C THR A 219 -15.24 15.76 14.91
N ALA A 220 -16.35 15.06 15.16
CA ALA A 220 -17.07 15.15 16.43
C ALA A 220 -16.22 14.60 17.57
N ASP A 221 -15.57 13.43 17.38
CA ASP A 221 -14.65 12.84 18.35
C ASP A 221 -13.54 13.81 18.74
N ALA A 222 -12.91 14.45 17.76
CA ALA A 222 -11.86 15.40 17.98
C ALA A 222 -12.35 16.64 18.77
N PHE A 223 -13.60 17.08 18.58
CA PHE A 223 -14.20 18.14 19.40
C PHE A 223 -14.50 17.67 20.82
N VAL A 224 -14.87 16.42 21.02
CA VAL A 224 -15.04 15.86 22.37
C VAL A 224 -13.72 15.87 23.12
N VAL A 225 -12.62 15.44 22.49
CA VAL A 225 -11.28 15.48 23.08
C VAL A 225 -10.85 16.91 23.44
N GLN A 226 -11.27 17.92 22.66
CA GLN A 226 -11.03 19.34 22.93
C GLN A 226 -11.95 19.94 24.02
N GLY A 227 -12.92 19.21 24.55
CA GLY A 227 -13.97 19.74 25.42
C GLY A 227 -15.00 20.63 24.71
N ARG A 228 -15.01 20.66 23.38
CA ARG A 228 -15.90 21.49 22.55
C ARG A 228 -17.23 20.78 22.27
N TYR A 229 -17.90 20.34 23.31
CA TYR A 229 -19.10 19.47 23.28
C TYR A 229 -20.25 20.05 22.44
N GLY A 230 -20.45 21.35 22.45
CA GLY A 230 -21.51 21.98 21.64
C GLY A 230 -21.29 21.85 20.13
N GLN A 231 -20.02 21.74 19.69
CA GLN A 231 -19.71 21.49 18.27
C GLN A 231 -19.86 20.00 17.92
N ALA A 232 -19.42 19.12 18.80
CA ALA A 232 -19.62 17.68 18.64
C ALA A 232 -21.13 17.34 18.53
N ARG A 233 -21.96 17.85 19.45
CA ARG A 233 -23.44 17.66 19.41
C ARG A 233 -24.04 18.07 18.08
N ARG A 234 -23.65 19.24 17.52
CA ARG A 234 -24.17 19.71 16.23
C ARG A 234 -23.82 18.79 15.06
N ILE A 235 -22.65 18.19 15.08
CA ILE A 235 -22.22 17.24 14.05
C ILE A 235 -22.99 15.92 14.21
N LEU A 236 -23.01 15.36 15.41
CA LEU A 236 -23.68 14.08 15.68
C LEU A 236 -25.18 14.16 15.38
N ALA A 237 -25.85 15.25 15.78
CA ALA A 237 -27.28 15.44 15.52
C ALA A 237 -27.65 15.54 14.02
N ARG A 238 -26.69 15.82 13.15
CA ARG A 238 -26.89 15.94 11.68
C ARG A 238 -26.29 14.79 10.91
N SER A 239 -25.56 13.91 11.58
CA SER A 239 -24.88 12.78 10.93
C SER A 239 -25.89 11.72 10.50
N PRO A 240 -25.79 11.20 9.25
CA PRO A 240 -26.58 10.06 8.81
C PRO A 240 -26.04 8.71 9.31
N SER A 241 -25.04 8.69 10.17
CA SER A 241 -24.46 7.47 10.73
C SER A 241 -25.40 6.83 11.74
N GLU A 242 -25.55 5.52 11.67
CA GLU A 242 -26.29 4.72 12.66
C GLU A 242 -25.67 4.80 14.06
N GLN A 243 -24.38 5.10 14.17
CA GLN A 243 -23.68 5.27 15.45
C GLN A 243 -23.94 6.62 16.10
N ALA A 244 -24.33 7.64 15.32
CA ALA A 244 -24.42 9.02 15.79
C ALA A 244 -25.43 9.21 16.94
N PRO A 245 -26.62 8.59 16.98
CA PRO A 245 -27.54 8.71 18.09
C PRO A 245 -26.97 8.20 19.42
N GLY A 246 -26.33 7.02 19.43
CA GLY A 246 -25.70 6.47 20.63
C GLY A 246 -24.53 7.31 21.13
N LEU A 247 -23.70 7.85 20.23
CA LEU A 247 -22.62 8.75 20.55
C LEU A 247 -23.13 10.08 21.11
N LEU A 248 -24.25 10.59 20.58
CA LEU A 248 -24.89 11.81 21.08
C LEU A 248 -25.46 11.60 22.48
N GLU A 249 -26.07 10.46 22.73
CA GLU A 249 -26.56 10.08 24.06
C GLU A 249 -25.39 10.00 25.06
N LEU A 250 -24.32 9.27 24.73
CA LEU A 250 -23.12 9.17 25.56
C LEU A 250 -22.52 10.57 25.85
N LEU A 251 -22.44 11.44 24.83
CA LEU A 251 -21.96 12.81 24.99
C LEU A 251 -22.84 13.63 25.96
N ASN A 252 -24.13 13.36 26.03
CA ASN A 252 -25.04 14.08 26.93
C ASN A 252 -25.02 13.54 28.34
N LEU A 253 -24.82 12.22 28.51
CA LEU A 253 -24.81 11.54 29.82
C LEU A 253 -23.43 11.64 30.47
N ASP A 254 -22.37 11.30 29.75
CA ASP A 254 -21.00 11.26 30.27
C ASP A 254 -19.97 11.66 29.19
N PRO A 255 -19.69 12.96 29.04
CA PRO A 255 -18.69 13.46 28.10
C PRO A 255 -17.27 12.94 28.38
N ALA A 256 -16.95 12.60 29.63
CA ALA A 256 -15.64 12.09 30.00
C ALA A 256 -15.46 10.66 29.52
N ALA A 257 -16.47 9.79 29.72
CA ALA A 257 -16.46 8.44 29.18
C ALA A 257 -16.37 8.43 27.65
N TYR A 258 -17.06 9.34 26.96
CA TYR A 258 -16.91 9.46 25.51
C TYR A 258 -15.49 9.85 25.10
N ARG A 259 -14.90 10.84 25.78
CA ARG A 259 -13.51 11.26 25.53
C ARG A 259 -12.54 10.09 25.70
N ASP A 260 -12.67 9.33 26.79
CA ASP A 260 -11.82 8.19 27.10
C ASP A 260 -12.01 7.07 26.06
N GLN A 261 -13.23 6.84 25.60
CA GLN A 261 -13.51 5.92 24.50
C GLN A 261 -12.78 6.35 23.22
N VAL A 262 -12.80 7.65 22.85
CA VAL A 262 -12.09 8.13 21.65
C VAL A 262 -10.59 7.93 21.77
N ILE A 263 -10.00 8.26 22.93
CA ILE A 263 -8.55 8.19 23.13
C ILE A 263 -8.06 6.74 23.10
N ASN A 264 -8.82 5.83 23.72
CA ASN A 264 -8.42 4.43 23.92
C ASN A 264 -8.92 3.47 22.82
N SER A 265 -9.77 3.94 21.89
CA SER A 265 -10.25 3.08 20.80
C SER A 265 -9.17 2.90 19.72
N ASP A 266 -9.12 1.70 19.15
CA ASP A 266 -8.27 1.41 17.99
C ASP A 266 -8.63 2.29 16.78
N ILE A 267 -7.62 2.59 15.96
CA ILE A 267 -7.80 3.34 14.70
C ILE A 267 -8.03 2.38 13.50
N SER A 268 -8.30 1.12 13.75
CA SER A 268 -8.48 0.11 12.69
C SER A 268 -9.59 0.45 11.69
#